data_524ac8b6e9ba4322eae26afd138ab832
#
_entry.id   524ac8b6e9ba4322eae26afd138ab832
#
_cell.length_a   1.000
_cell.length_b   1.000
_cell.length_c   1.000
_cell.angle_alpha   90.00
_cell.angle_beta   90.00
_cell.angle_gamma   90.00
#
_symmetry.space_group_name_H-M   'P 1'
#
loop_
_entity.id
_entity.type
_entity.pdbx_description
1 polymer ?
#
loop_
_entity_poly.entity_id
_entity_poly.type
_entity_poly.pdbx_seq_one_letter_code
_entity_poly.pdbx_strand_id
1 'polypeptide(L)'
;MKRRPHKIVSVVLLAVLIAGMGMACRIQSLESRNKRWTENTETAGKILTESGKKEAQKQTNGTENDDAAQNAKRVFGDEPAELYAASAVLMDADSGRVLYGKDADVVRPMASTTKIMTCILALEYLREHPDQTIEVSDQAASQPKVHLGMQKGEVFYIKDLLYSLMLESHNDSAVAVAEGIAGSVEEFAKEMNAKAAEIGCKNTHFITPNGLDAEDEGGVHSTTAEDWRRSCGTVL
;
A
#
# COMPACT_ATOMS: atom_id res chain seq x y z
N MET A 1 56.41 13.01 -26.03
CA MET A 1 55.02 13.49 -26.07
C MET A 1 54.43 13.51 -24.66
N LYS A 2 54.35 14.69 -24.03
CA LYS A 2 53.77 14.85 -22.66
C LYS A 2 52.28 15.08 -22.81
N ARG A 3 51.42 14.11 -22.36
CA ARG A 3 49.98 14.30 -22.30
C ARG A 3 49.62 15.20 -21.10
N ARG A 4 48.81 16.23 -21.34
CA ARG A 4 48.40 17.24 -20.37
C ARG A 4 47.30 16.65 -19.44
N PRO A 5 47.49 16.56 -18.10
CA PRO A 5 46.51 16.00 -17.16
C PRO A 5 45.33 16.93 -16.87
N HIS A 6 45.35 18.19 -17.30
CA HIS A 6 44.37 19.18 -16.88
C HIS A 6 42.93 19.01 -17.43
N LYS A 7 42.75 18.31 -18.56
CA LYS A 7 41.40 18.14 -19.13
C LYS A 7 40.56 17.09 -18.41
N ILE A 8 41.17 16.06 -17.83
CA ILE A 8 40.45 14.98 -17.13
C ILE A 8 39.92 15.49 -15.77
N VAL A 9 40.71 16.28 -15.06
CA VAL A 9 40.31 16.86 -13.75
C VAL A 9 39.13 17.80 -13.93
N SER A 10 39.08 18.61 -14.99
CA SER A 10 37.96 19.53 -15.25
C SER A 10 36.66 18.82 -15.58
N VAL A 11 36.69 17.67 -16.28
CA VAL A 11 35.48 16.90 -16.63
C VAL A 11 34.91 16.19 -15.38
N VAL A 12 35.80 15.66 -14.55
CA VAL A 12 35.35 14.99 -13.27
C VAL A 12 34.75 16.01 -12.30
N LEU A 13 35.36 17.20 -12.18
CA LEU A 13 34.84 18.27 -11.34
C LEU A 13 33.46 18.77 -11.81
N LEU A 14 33.27 18.91 -13.13
CA LEU A 14 31.98 19.29 -13.70
C LEU A 14 30.90 18.22 -13.48
N ALA A 15 31.24 16.94 -13.60
CA ALA A 15 30.32 15.83 -13.36
C ALA A 15 29.88 15.76 -11.88
N VAL A 16 30.79 16.00 -10.94
CA VAL A 16 30.49 16.04 -9.50
C VAL A 16 29.61 17.24 -9.15
N LEU A 17 29.85 18.41 -9.79
CA LEU A 17 29.01 19.60 -9.61
C LEU A 17 27.59 19.40 -10.14
N ILE A 18 27.43 18.78 -11.32
CA ILE A 18 26.11 18.49 -11.92
C ILE A 18 25.36 17.46 -11.06
N ALA A 19 26.03 16.42 -10.57
CA ALA A 19 25.43 15.42 -9.68
C ALA A 19 25.02 16.07 -8.33
N GLY A 20 25.84 16.94 -7.78
CA GLY A 20 25.54 17.70 -6.54
C GLY A 20 24.36 18.64 -6.71
N MET A 21 24.26 19.36 -7.82
CA MET A 21 23.10 20.22 -8.13
C MET A 21 21.81 19.42 -8.33
N GLY A 22 21.87 18.25 -8.98
CA GLY A 22 20.73 17.36 -9.13
C GLY A 22 20.24 16.82 -7.79
N MET A 23 21.13 16.49 -6.87
CA MET A 23 20.82 16.02 -5.54
C MET A 23 20.24 17.13 -4.65
N ALA A 24 20.79 18.35 -4.70
CA ALA A 24 20.26 19.52 -4.02
C ALA A 24 18.85 19.89 -4.50
N CYS A 25 18.59 19.83 -5.79
CA CYS A 25 17.27 20.09 -6.37
C CYS A 25 16.23 19.03 -5.94
N ARG A 26 16.64 17.76 -5.82
CA ARG A 26 15.77 16.69 -5.29
C ARG A 26 15.47 16.87 -3.79
N ILE A 27 16.45 17.28 -3.00
CA ILE A 27 16.26 17.55 -1.57
C ILE A 27 15.30 18.72 -1.37
N GLN A 28 15.47 19.85 -2.08
CA GLN A 28 14.54 20.97 -2.03
C GLN A 28 13.13 20.61 -2.49
N SER A 29 12.99 19.74 -3.49
CA SER A 29 11.68 19.23 -3.93
C SER A 29 11.02 18.33 -2.88
N LEU A 30 11.79 17.55 -2.12
CA LEU A 30 11.29 16.74 -1.00
C LEU A 30 10.90 17.59 0.20
N GLU A 31 11.71 18.58 0.55
CA GLU A 31 11.42 19.53 1.63
C GLU A 31 10.17 20.37 1.35
N SER A 32 10.00 20.85 0.12
CA SER A 32 8.82 21.62 -0.26
C SER A 32 7.54 20.77 -0.24
N ARG A 33 7.62 19.48 -0.62
CA ARG A 33 6.50 18.54 -0.52
C ARG A 33 6.17 18.20 0.92
N ASN A 34 7.20 17.98 1.75
CA ASN A 34 7.01 17.69 3.17
C ASN A 34 6.41 18.89 3.92
N LYS A 35 6.86 20.12 3.61
CA LYS A 35 6.30 21.34 4.16
C LYS A 35 4.82 21.53 3.78
N ARG A 36 4.46 21.29 2.52
CA ARG A 36 3.05 21.32 2.05
C ARG A 36 2.20 20.26 2.74
N TRP A 37 2.78 19.08 2.99
CA TRP A 37 2.08 17.98 3.67
C TRP A 37 1.80 18.35 5.14
N THR A 38 2.78 18.92 5.88
CA THR A 38 2.59 19.38 7.26
C THR A 38 1.60 20.54 7.37
N GLU A 39 1.62 21.51 6.45
CA GLU A 39 0.65 22.61 6.40
C GLU A 39 -0.78 22.10 6.16
N ASN A 40 -0.95 21.10 5.29
CA ASN A 40 -2.26 20.48 5.04
C ASN A 40 -2.76 19.66 6.24
N THR A 41 -1.88 18.95 6.95
CA THR A 41 -2.25 18.18 8.15
C THR A 41 -2.61 19.10 9.32
N GLU A 42 -1.91 20.23 9.52
CA GLU A 42 -2.28 21.24 10.52
C GLU A 42 -3.63 21.89 10.21
N THR A 43 -3.90 22.17 8.93
CA THR A 43 -5.18 22.76 8.50
C THR A 43 -6.33 21.76 8.71
N ALA A 44 -6.13 20.49 8.34
CA ALA A 44 -7.09 19.42 8.59
C ALA A 44 -7.34 19.22 10.10
N GLY A 45 -6.28 19.24 10.92
CA GLY A 45 -6.39 19.15 12.37
C GLY A 45 -7.17 20.30 13.00
N LYS A 46 -7.02 21.53 12.51
CA LYS A 46 -7.80 22.70 12.98
C LYS A 46 -9.29 22.59 12.61
N ILE A 47 -9.60 22.15 11.39
CA ILE A 47 -10.97 21.92 10.93
C ILE A 47 -11.66 20.85 11.79
N LEU A 48 -10.95 19.76 12.11
CA LEU A 48 -11.45 18.67 12.96
C LEU A 48 -11.75 19.12 14.39
N THR A 49 -10.89 19.95 14.98
CA THR A 49 -11.07 20.46 16.36
C THR A 49 -12.21 21.48 16.46
N GLU A 50 -12.47 22.29 15.42
CA GLU A 50 -13.60 23.21 15.38
C GLU A 50 -14.94 22.50 15.14
N SER A 51 -14.98 21.48 14.27
CA SER A 51 -16.17 20.63 14.08
C SER A 51 -16.53 19.87 15.34
N GLY A 52 -15.56 19.23 15.99
CA GLY A 52 -15.80 18.46 17.21
C GLY A 52 -16.35 19.29 18.39
N LYS A 53 -16.00 20.59 18.46
CA LYS A 53 -16.57 21.51 19.46
C LYS A 53 -18.01 21.91 19.20
N LYS A 54 -18.44 21.95 17.95
CA LYS A 54 -19.84 22.24 17.58
C LYS A 54 -20.79 21.05 17.79
N GLU A 55 -20.27 19.81 17.64
CA GLU A 55 -21.09 18.60 17.82
C GLU A 55 -21.27 18.18 19.27
N ALA A 56 -20.30 18.44 20.14
CA ALA A 56 -20.41 18.12 21.59
C ALA A 56 -21.56 18.84 22.30
N GLN A 57 -22.15 19.86 21.70
CA GLN A 57 -23.29 20.60 22.25
C GLN A 57 -24.66 20.11 21.74
N LYS A 58 -24.73 19.11 20.86
CA LYS A 58 -25.99 18.68 20.22
C LYS A 58 -26.42 17.22 20.49
N GLN A 59 -25.68 16.47 21.31
CA GLN A 59 -26.01 15.07 21.60
C GLN A 59 -26.64 14.89 22.98
N THR A 60 -27.96 15.02 23.05
CA THR A 60 -28.80 14.27 24.01
C THR A 60 -30.08 13.83 23.28
N ASN A 61 -30.28 12.50 23.24
CA ASN A 61 -31.45 11.71 22.84
C ASN A 61 -31.52 11.19 21.39
N GLY A 62 -31.47 9.84 21.26
CA GLY A 62 -31.93 9.09 20.09
C GLY A 62 -31.25 7.72 19.90
N THR A 63 -32.00 6.71 20.09
CA THR A 63 -31.90 5.24 19.85
C THR A 63 -30.75 4.70 18.96
N GLU A 64 -30.01 3.76 19.54
CA GLU A 64 -29.00 2.92 18.93
C GLU A 64 -29.61 1.86 18.00
N ASN A 65 -29.22 1.76 16.75
CA ASN A 65 -28.91 0.55 15.96
C ASN A 65 -28.89 0.72 14.43
N ASP A 66 -29.33 1.86 13.86
CA ASP A 66 -29.26 2.10 12.40
C ASP A 66 -28.19 3.15 12.00
N ASP A 67 -27.45 3.65 12.97
CA ASP A 67 -26.66 4.87 12.82
C ASP A 67 -25.19 4.65 12.33
N ALA A 68 -24.66 3.44 12.39
CA ALA A 68 -23.25 3.23 12.06
C ALA A 68 -22.95 3.45 10.55
N ALA A 69 -23.82 2.99 9.68
CA ALA A 69 -23.66 3.16 8.23
C ALA A 69 -24.05 4.58 7.75
N GLN A 70 -25.02 5.21 8.43
CA GLN A 70 -25.41 6.59 8.13
C GLN A 70 -24.49 7.63 8.78
N ASN A 71 -23.83 7.29 9.89
CA ASN A 71 -22.85 8.16 10.56
C ASN A 71 -21.55 8.34 9.77
N ALA A 72 -21.12 7.33 9.00
CA ALA A 72 -19.97 7.47 8.10
C ALA A 72 -20.16 8.57 7.04
N LYS A 73 -21.39 8.87 6.67
CA LYS A 73 -21.74 9.92 5.69
C LYS A 73 -21.78 11.34 6.27
N ARG A 74 -21.67 11.50 7.61
CA ARG A 74 -21.98 12.77 8.31
C ARG A 74 -20.81 13.53 8.91
N VAL A 75 -19.59 12.99 8.95
CA VAL A 75 -18.49 13.66 9.67
C VAL A 75 -17.86 14.82 8.92
N PHE A 76 -17.97 14.87 7.60
CA PHE A 76 -17.37 15.94 6.77
C PHE A 76 -18.37 16.74 5.92
N GLY A 77 -19.67 16.66 6.15
CA GLY A 77 -20.63 17.35 5.30
C GLY A 77 -20.65 16.75 3.89
N ASP A 78 -20.66 17.61 2.87
CA ASP A 78 -20.71 17.19 1.47
C ASP A 78 -19.40 16.47 1.04
N GLU A 79 -19.52 15.56 0.06
CA GLU A 79 -18.38 14.88 -0.57
C GLU A 79 -17.33 15.93 -1.01
N PRO A 80 -16.02 15.69 -0.76
CA PRO A 80 -14.98 16.58 -1.24
C PRO A 80 -15.13 16.83 -2.75
N ALA A 81 -15.11 18.10 -3.18
CA ALA A 81 -15.49 18.54 -4.53
C ALA A 81 -14.69 17.88 -5.68
N GLU A 82 -13.58 17.16 -5.38
CA GLU A 82 -12.68 16.58 -6.38
C GLU A 82 -12.23 15.14 -5.99
N LEU A 83 -13.08 14.36 -5.32
CA LEU A 83 -12.77 12.97 -5.03
C LEU A 83 -13.12 12.06 -6.20
N TYR A 84 -12.16 11.79 -7.08
CA TYR A 84 -12.33 10.96 -8.28
C TYR A 84 -12.32 9.45 -7.99
N ALA A 85 -11.93 9.00 -6.78
CA ALA A 85 -11.95 7.60 -6.42
C ALA A 85 -13.37 7.02 -6.49
N ALA A 86 -13.50 5.80 -7.03
CA ALA A 86 -14.77 5.10 -7.10
C ALA A 86 -15.26 4.64 -5.72
N SER A 87 -14.33 4.28 -4.81
CA SER A 87 -14.60 4.04 -3.40
C SER A 87 -13.48 4.64 -2.57
N ALA A 88 -13.80 5.15 -1.39
CA ALA A 88 -12.82 5.73 -0.47
C ALA A 88 -13.26 5.56 0.98
N VAL A 89 -12.28 5.50 1.88
CA VAL A 89 -12.49 5.55 3.32
C VAL A 89 -11.41 6.41 3.97
N LEU A 90 -11.79 7.21 4.93
CA LEU A 90 -10.88 7.92 5.83
C LEU A 90 -11.09 7.42 7.24
N MET A 91 -10.02 7.06 7.91
CA MET A 91 -10.04 6.50 9.25
C MET A 91 -9.09 7.28 10.15
N ASP A 92 -9.49 7.44 11.38
CA ASP A 92 -8.59 7.84 12.47
C ASP A 92 -7.69 6.64 12.82
N ALA A 93 -6.38 6.81 12.70
CA ALA A 93 -5.43 5.70 12.84
C ALA A 93 -5.33 5.17 14.27
N ASP A 94 -5.51 6.03 15.29
CA ASP A 94 -5.38 5.65 16.68
C ASP A 94 -6.60 4.89 17.21
N SER A 95 -7.80 5.36 16.85
CA SER A 95 -9.08 4.76 17.34
C SER A 95 -9.69 3.75 16.38
N GLY A 96 -9.23 3.67 15.13
CA GLY A 96 -9.85 2.87 14.08
C GLY A 96 -11.21 3.39 13.61
N ARG A 97 -11.64 4.58 14.08
CA ARG A 97 -12.94 5.16 13.74
C ARG A 97 -12.97 5.65 12.30
N VAL A 98 -13.98 5.26 11.55
CA VAL A 98 -14.23 5.80 10.20
C VAL A 98 -14.72 7.24 10.31
N LEU A 99 -14.03 8.15 9.64
CA LEU A 99 -14.34 9.57 9.60
C LEU A 99 -15.13 9.95 8.34
N TYR A 100 -14.88 9.25 7.23
CA TYR A 100 -15.56 9.46 5.95
C TYR A 100 -15.57 8.15 5.15
N GLY A 101 -16.62 7.91 4.38
CA GLY A 101 -16.74 6.80 3.44
C GLY A 101 -17.51 7.20 2.19
N LYS A 102 -16.98 6.82 1.02
CA LYS A 102 -17.62 6.89 -0.28
C LYS A 102 -17.68 5.49 -0.85
N ASP A 103 -18.89 4.94 -1.07
CA ASP A 103 -19.08 3.56 -1.55
C ASP A 103 -18.11 2.57 -0.86
N ALA A 104 -17.93 2.74 0.46
CA ALA A 104 -16.88 2.08 1.21
C ALA A 104 -17.11 0.58 1.37
N ASP A 105 -18.36 0.14 1.28
CA ASP A 105 -18.84 -1.24 1.38
C ASP A 105 -19.04 -1.91 0.00
N VAL A 106 -18.83 -1.18 -1.10
CA VAL A 106 -18.97 -1.74 -2.45
C VAL A 106 -17.76 -2.60 -2.78
N VAL A 107 -18.04 -3.86 -3.12
CA VAL A 107 -17.01 -4.84 -3.55
C VAL A 107 -16.42 -4.41 -4.89
N ARG A 108 -15.08 -4.36 -4.98
CA ARG A 108 -14.34 -3.94 -6.17
C ARG A 108 -13.07 -4.76 -6.35
N PRO A 109 -12.59 -4.94 -7.59
CA PRO A 109 -11.23 -5.42 -7.84
C PRO A 109 -10.22 -4.50 -7.15
N MET A 110 -9.21 -5.09 -6.52
CA MET A 110 -8.26 -4.35 -5.70
C MET A 110 -6.93 -4.06 -6.39
N ALA A 111 -6.70 -4.70 -7.56
CA ALA A 111 -5.47 -4.57 -8.33
C ALA A 111 -4.22 -4.72 -7.44
N SER A 112 -3.14 -4.01 -7.74
CA SER A 112 -1.86 -4.12 -7.03
C SER A 112 -1.88 -3.66 -5.56
N THR A 113 -2.99 -3.11 -5.05
CA THR A 113 -3.11 -2.88 -3.61
C THR A 113 -3.06 -4.21 -2.83
N THR A 114 -3.43 -5.33 -3.45
CA THR A 114 -3.25 -6.70 -2.96
C THR A 114 -1.86 -6.95 -2.36
N LYS A 115 -0.82 -6.37 -2.95
CA LYS A 115 0.57 -6.56 -2.54
C LYS A 115 0.86 -6.06 -1.11
N ILE A 116 -0.02 -5.24 -0.54
CA ILE A 116 0.06 -4.88 0.89
C ILE A 116 -0.17 -6.13 1.75
N MET A 117 -1.18 -6.95 1.44
CA MET A 117 -1.41 -8.20 2.18
C MET A 117 -0.26 -9.20 1.98
N THR A 118 0.25 -9.31 0.76
CA THR A 118 1.44 -10.12 0.46
C THR A 118 2.65 -9.67 1.30
N CYS A 119 2.85 -8.36 1.43
CA CYS A 119 3.92 -7.80 2.24
C CYS A 119 3.71 -8.07 3.74
N ILE A 120 2.49 -7.96 4.26
CA ILE A 120 2.16 -8.25 5.67
C ILE A 120 2.56 -9.70 6.01
N LEU A 121 2.08 -10.67 5.24
CA LEU A 121 2.40 -12.08 5.46
C LEU A 121 3.89 -12.36 5.33
N ALA A 122 4.55 -11.76 4.36
CA ALA A 122 5.99 -11.92 4.19
C ALA A 122 6.79 -11.32 5.36
N LEU A 123 6.38 -10.17 5.89
CA LEU A 123 7.02 -9.58 7.07
C LEU A 123 6.78 -10.42 8.34
N GLU A 124 5.60 -11.00 8.50
CA GLU A 124 5.31 -11.93 9.60
C GLU A 124 6.18 -13.18 9.50
N TYR A 125 6.27 -13.78 8.31
CA TYR A 125 7.11 -14.94 8.05
C TYR A 125 8.62 -14.67 8.31
N LEU A 126 9.11 -13.52 7.89
CA LEU A 126 10.52 -13.12 8.05
C LEU A 126 10.92 -12.85 9.51
N ARG A 127 9.98 -12.69 10.45
CA ARG A 127 10.31 -12.60 11.88
C ARG A 127 10.98 -13.89 12.39
N GLU A 128 10.56 -15.04 11.88
CA GLU A 128 11.11 -16.35 12.24
C GLU A 128 12.17 -16.85 11.23
N HIS A 129 12.15 -16.30 10.00
CA HIS A 129 13.00 -16.74 8.89
C HIS A 129 13.74 -15.54 8.21
N PRO A 130 14.56 -14.75 8.95
CA PRO A 130 15.07 -13.46 8.49
C PRO A 130 15.96 -13.51 7.24
N ASP A 131 16.60 -14.65 6.98
CA ASP A 131 17.50 -14.84 5.84
C ASP A 131 16.95 -15.83 4.80
N GLN A 132 15.63 -16.01 4.78
CA GLN A 132 14.97 -16.90 3.83
C GLN A 132 15.22 -16.44 2.39
N THR A 133 15.65 -17.39 1.57
CA THR A 133 15.80 -17.23 0.12
C THR A 133 14.75 -18.05 -0.62
N ILE A 134 14.46 -17.66 -1.84
CA ILE A 134 13.62 -18.40 -2.79
C ILE A 134 14.37 -18.61 -4.09
N GLU A 135 14.07 -19.72 -4.77
CA GLU A 135 14.45 -19.96 -6.16
C GLU A 135 13.26 -19.61 -7.05
N VAL A 136 13.49 -18.81 -8.10
CA VAL A 136 12.45 -18.34 -9.02
C VAL A 136 11.91 -19.50 -9.85
N SER A 137 10.61 -19.72 -9.77
CA SER A 137 9.87 -20.72 -10.55
C SER A 137 9.58 -20.26 -11.99
N ASP A 138 9.11 -21.19 -12.82
CA ASP A 138 8.54 -20.84 -14.13
C ASP A 138 7.32 -19.92 -14.02
N GLN A 139 6.48 -20.13 -13.00
CA GLN A 139 5.29 -19.34 -12.78
C GLN A 139 5.65 -17.88 -12.41
N ALA A 140 6.61 -17.67 -11.51
CA ALA A 140 7.09 -16.34 -11.16
C ALA A 140 7.76 -15.66 -12.37
N ALA A 141 8.68 -16.35 -13.06
CA ALA A 141 9.40 -15.79 -14.21
C ALA A 141 8.48 -15.41 -15.40
N SER A 142 7.32 -16.06 -15.53
CA SER A 142 6.36 -15.82 -16.63
C SER A 142 5.34 -14.72 -16.35
N GLN A 143 5.42 -14.05 -15.20
CA GLN A 143 4.45 -13.04 -14.84
C GLN A 143 4.43 -11.84 -15.82
N PRO A 144 3.24 -11.31 -16.13
CA PRO A 144 3.11 -10.16 -17.03
C PRO A 144 3.68 -8.88 -16.38
N LYS A 145 3.96 -7.89 -17.21
CA LYS A 145 4.37 -6.55 -16.74
C LYS A 145 3.29 -5.96 -15.80
N VAL A 146 3.67 -5.26 -14.74
CA VAL A 146 5.02 -4.80 -14.34
C VAL A 146 5.79 -5.95 -13.65
N HIS A 147 7.03 -6.19 -14.01
CA HIS A 147 7.85 -7.26 -13.42
C HIS A 147 9.33 -6.84 -13.34
N LEU A 148 10.06 -7.42 -12.39
CA LEU A 148 11.51 -7.23 -12.22
C LEU A 148 12.28 -7.89 -13.38
N GLY A 149 11.71 -8.93 -13.97
CA GLY A 149 12.29 -9.71 -15.07
C GLY A 149 13.19 -10.84 -14.59
N MET A 150 12.85 -11.41 -13.45
CA MET A 150 13.56 -12.56 -12.87
C MET A 150 13.54 -13.76 -13.82
N GLN A 151 14.63 -14.53 -13.81
CA GLN A 151 14.74 -15.75 -14.61
C GLN A 151 14.58 -16.97 -13.71
N LYS A 152 13.99 -18.05 -14.27
CA LYS A 152 13.91 -19.35 -13.59
C LYS A 152 15.26 -19.78 -13.02
N GLY A 153 15.26 -20.23 -11.78
CA GLY A 153 16.44 -20.72 -11.09
C GLY A 153 17.32 -19.64 -10.44
N GLU A 154 17.02 -18.36 -10.66
CA GLU A 154 17.67 -17.28 -9.88
C GLU A 154 17.23 -17.36 -8.41
N VAL A 155 18.13 -16.96 -7.51
CA VAL A 155 17.89 -17.02 -6.07
C VAL A 155 17.90 -15.62 -5.49
N PHE A 156 16.85 -15.28 -4.75
CA PHE A 156 16.71 -13.98 -4.09
C PHE A 156 16.38 -14.15 -2.60
N TYR A 157 16.78 -13.19 -1.78
CA TYR A 157 16.24 -13.08 -0.43
C TYR A 157 14.82 -12.52 -0.50
N ILE A 158 13.87 -13.10 0.26
CA ILE A 158 12.48 -12.60 0.32
C ILE A 158 12.46 -11.13 0.72
N LYS A 159 13.28 -10.72 1.71
CA LYS A 159 13.38 -9.33 2.16
C LYS A 159 13.72 -8.34 1.04
N ASP A 160 14.56 -8.73 0.07
CA ASP A 160 14.95 -7.87 -1.05
C ASP A 160 13.81 -7.76 -2.08
N LEU A 161 13.07 -8.85 -2.27
CA LEU A 161 11.88 -8.85 -3.13
C LEU A 161 10.75 -7.97 -2.59
N LEU A 162 10.68 -7.74 -1.27
CA LEU A 162 9.69 -6.82 -0.70
C LEU A 162 9.92 -5.38 -1.14
N TYR A 163 11.16 -4.93 -1.34
CA TYR A 163 11.42 -3.62 -1.93
C TYR A 163 10.94 -3.54 -3.38
N SER A 164 11.21 -4.56 -4.18
CA SER A 164 10.73 -4.70 -5.56
C SER A 164 9.20 -4.68 -5.63
N LEU A 165 8.54 -5.44 -4.75
CA LEU A 165 7.10 -5.54 -4.62
C LEU A 165 6.45 -4.18 -4.26
N MET A 166 6.97 -3.50 -3.24
CA MET A 166 6.33 -2.32 -2.66
C MET A 166 6.67 -1.02 -3.37
N LEU A 167 7.89 -0.89 -3.94
CA LEU A 167 8.33 0.35 -4.59
C LEU A 167 7.99 0.38 -6.08
N GLU A 168 8.07 -0.78 -6.76
CA GLU A 168 7.88 -0.88 -8.21
C GLU A 168 6.67 -1.74 -8.60
N SER A 169 6.03 -2.38 -7.62
CA SER A 169 4.83 -3.20 -7.80
C SER A 169 5.03 -4.41 -8.72
N HIS A 170 6.22 -5.04 -8.72
CA HIS A 170 6.54 -6.13 -9.60
C HIS A 170 5.71 -7.40 -9.32
N ASN A 171 5.12 -7.98 -10.36
CA ASN A 171 4.23 -9.13 -10.27
C ASN A 171 4.95 -10.44 -10.02
N ASP A 172 6.10 -10.63 -10.68
CA ASP A 172 6.98 -11.78 -10.49
C ASP A 172 7.51 -11.87 -9.06
N SER A 173 7.89 -10.73 -8.46
CA SER A 173 8.31 -10.67 -7.06
C SER A 173 7.20 -11.11 -6.10
N ALA A 174 5.94 -10.76 -6.38
CA ALA A 174 4.81 -11.16 -5.57
C ALA A 174 4.58 -12.69 -5.62
N VAL A 175 4.65 -13.27 -6.81
CA VAL A 175 4.49 -14.72 -7.01
C VAL A 175 5.65 -15.48 -6.37
N ALA A 176 6.89 -15.04 -6.59
CA ALA A 176 8.06 -15.67 -6.00
C ALA A 176 8.02 -15.65 -4.46
N VAL A 177 7.60 -14.52 -3.85
CA VAL A 177 7.40 -14.42 -2.39
C VAL A 177 6.32 -15.39 -1.93
N ALA A 178 5.18 -15.47 -2.61
CA ALA A 178 4.10 -16.37 -2.26
C ALA A 178 4.53 -17.84 -2.29
N GLU A 179 5.19 -18.28 -3.37
CA GLU A 179 5.71 -19.62 -3.50
C GLU A 179 6.80 -19.93 -2.47
N GLY A 180 7.66 -18.96 -2.16
CA GLY A 180 8.73 -19.12 -1.18
C GLY A 180 8.24 -19.26 0.27
N ILE A 181 7.06 -18.74 0.59
CA ILE A 181 6.44 -18.81 1.92
C ILE A 181 5.55 -20.04 2.05
N ALA A 182 4.59 -20.20 1.14
CA ALA A 182 3.52 -21.19 1.25
C ALA A 182 3.69 -22.40 0.31
N GLY A 183 4.72 -22.40 -0.55
CA GLY A 183 4.99 -23.47 -1.50
C GLY A 183 4.20 -23.34 -2.81
N SER A 184 3.07 -22.62 -2.86
CA SER A 184 2.31 -22.32 -4.07
C SER A 184 1.50 -21.03 -3.91
N VAL A 185 1.05 -20.47 -5.04
CA VAL A 185 0.14 -19.32 -5.07
C VAL A 185 -1.19 -19.64 -4.40
N GLU A 186 -1.70 -20.84 -4.60
CA GLU A 186 -3.00 -21.28 -4.07
C GLU A 186 -2.95 -21.42 -2.55
N GLU A 187 -1.89 -22.01 -1.99
CA GLU A 187 -1.71 -22.11 -0.53
C GLU A 187 -1.51 -20.72 0.08
N PHE A 188 -0.74 -19.86 -0.58
CA PHE A 188 -0.56 -18.48 -0.13
C PHE A 188 -1.88 -17.69 -0.14
N ALA A 189 -2.75 -17.89 -1.15
CA ALA A 189 -4.07 -17.27 -1.20
C ALA A 189 -4.94 -17.70 -0.01
N LYS A 190 -4.83 -18.95 0.45
CA LYS A 190 -5.52 -19.40 1.69
C LYS A 190 -5.01 -18.66 2.92
N GLU A 191 -3.70 -18.45 3.03
CA GLU A 191 -3.11 -17.66 4.13
C GLU A 191 -3.57 -16.19 4.06
N MET A 192 -3.62 -15.59 2.87
CA MET A 192 -4.15 -14.23 2.67
C MET A 192 -5.61 -14.11 3.14
N ASN A 193 -6.45 -15.07 2.77
CA ASN A 193 -7.86 -15.09 3.19
C ASN A 193 -8.01 -15.35 4.70
N ALA A 194 -7.18 -16.21 5.27
CA ALA A 194 -7.15 -16.44 6.72
C ALA A 194 -6.75 -15.15 7.49
N LYS A 195 -5.73 -14.45 7.01
CA LYS A 195 -5.30 -13.17 7.58
C LYS A 195 -6.39 -12.10 7.43
N ALA A 196 -7.05 -12.02 6.27
CA ALA A 196 -8.17 -11.10 6.07
C ALA A 196 -9.30 -11.36 7.08
N ALA A 197 -9.65 -12.63 7.32
CA ALA A 197 -10.64 -12.99 8.33
C ALA A 197 -10.18 -12.64 9.76
N GLU A 198 -8.90 -12.89 10.09
CA GLU A 198 -8.29 -12.55 11.39
C GLU A 198 -8.41 -11.05 11.71
N ILE A 199 -8.12 -10.19 10.74
CA ILE A 199 -8.22 -8.73 10.90
C ILE A 199 -9.64 -8.17 10.71
N GLY A 200 -10.63 -9.07 10.50
CA GLY A 200 -12.06 -8.76 10.49
C GLY A 200 -12.59 -8.23 9.15
N CYS A 201 -11.92 -8.52 8.02
CA CYS A 201 -12.48 -8.31 6.69
C CYS A 201 -13.65 -9.26 6.44
N LYS A 202 -14.72 -8.77 5.82
CA LYS A 202 -15.96 -9.54 5.60
C LYS A 202 -16.29 -9.77 4.14
N ASN A 203 -15.83 -8.88 3.28
CA ASN A 203 -16.15 -8.84 1.86
C ASN A 203 -14.85 -8.82 1.02
N THR A 204 -13.84 -9.56 1.48
CA THR A 204 -12.52 -9.67 0.84
C THR A 204 -12.28 -11.10 0.42
N HIS A 205 -11.86 -11.30 -0.82
CA HIS A 205 -11.46 -12.59 -1.36
C HIS A 205 -10.17 -12.47 -2.16
N PHE A 206 -9.12 -13.14 -1.69
CA PHE A 206 -7.81 -13.18 -2.32
C PHE A 206 -7.66 -14.47 -3.13
N ILE A 207 -7.15 -14.34 -4.37
CA ILE A 207 -6.81 -15.47 -5.26
C ILE A 207 -5.37 -15.35 -5.73
N THR A 208 -4.89 -14.12 -5.97
CA THR A 208 -3.53 -13.86 -6.48
C THR A 208 -2.74 -12.99 -5.52
N PRO A 209 -1.40 -13.21 -5.38
CA PRO A 209 -0.56 -12.39 -4.49
C PRO A 209 -0.19 -11.03 -5.10
N ASN A 210 -0.39 -10.84 -6.39
CA ASN A 210 0.01 -9.65 -7.15
C ASN A 210 -1.16 -8.71 -7.48
N GLY A 211 -2.43 -9.19 -7.36
CA GLY A 211 -3.63 -8.42 -7.62
C GLY A 211 -4.08 -8.43 -9.09
N LEU A 212 -3.59 -9.36 -9.88
CA LEU A 212 -4.18 -9.63 -11.20
C LEU A 212 -5.58 -10.21 -11.01
N ASP A 213 -6.48 -9.81 -11.90
CA ASP A 213 -7.87 -10.29 -11.89
C ASP A 213 -7.91 -11.81 -12.00
N ALA A 214 -8.70 -12.42 -11.12
CA ALA A 214 -8.93 -13.86 -11.08
C ALA A 214 -10.31 -14.16 -10.50
N GLU A 215 -10.81 -15.35 -10.82
CA GLU A 215 -12.07 -15.89 -10.31
C GLU A 215 -11.89 -17.36 -9.98
N ASP A 216 -12.46 -17.81 -8.88
CA ASP A 216 -12.53 -19.22 -8.46
C ASP A 216 -13.92 -19.56 -7.93
N GLU A 217 -14.09 -20.73 -7.33
CA GLU A 217 -15.39 -21.18 -6.76
C GLU A 217 -15.86 -20.26 -5.61
N GLY A 218 -14.96 -19.55 -4.94
CA GLY A 218 -15.27 -18.60 -3.86
C GLY A 218 -15.69 -17.22 -4.35
N GLY A 219 -15.45 -16.90 -5.64
CA GLY A 219 -15.80 -15.63 -6.25
C GLY A 219 -14.64 -14.94 -6.97
N VAL A 220 -14.76 -13.63 -7.14
CA VAL A 220 -13.73 -12.81 -7.80
C VAL A 220 -12.72 -12.25 -6.81
N HIS A 221 -11.48 -12.06 -7.25
CA HIS A 221 -10.41 -11.39 -6.49
C HIS A 221 -10.78 -9.93 -6.19
N SER A 222 -11.26 -9.65 -4.98
CA SER A 222 -11.89 -8.37 -4.65
C SER A 222 -11.86 -8.04 -3.17
N THR A 223 -12.13 -6.77 -2.86
CA THR A 223 -12.29 -6.25 -1.50
C THR A 223 -13.24 -5.06 -1.49
N THR A 224 -13.46 -4.46 -0.32
CA THR A 224 -14.13 -3.17 -0.14
C THR A 224 -13.14 -2.16 0.46
N ALA A 225 -13.40 -0.86 0.30
CA ALA A 225 -12.57 0.15 0.95
C ALA A 225 -12.63 0.03 2.49
N GLU A 226 -13.79 -0.38 3.02
CA GLU A 226 -13.99 -0.63 4.45
C GLU A 226 -13.11 -1.77 4.97
N ASP A 227 -13.03 -2.89 4.25
CA ASP A 227 -12.15 -4.00 4.62
C ASP A 227 -10.68 -3.63 4.44
N TRP A 228 -10.37 -2.92 3.34
CA TRP A 228 -8.99 -2.57 3.00
C TRP A 228 -8.31 -1.67 4.05
N ARG A 229 -9.07 -0.78 4.71
CA ARG A 229 -8.56 0.02 5.82
C ARG A 229 -8.01 -0.82 6.97
N ARG A 230 -8.55 -2.02 7.19
CA ARG A 230 -8.12 -2.94 8.26
C ARG A 230 -6.75 -3.51 7.94
N SER A 231 -6.51 -3.88 6.67
CA SER A 231 -5.19 -4.32 6.22
C SER A 231 -4.13 -3.24 6.39
N CYS A 232 -4.45 -1.99 6.03
CA CYS A 232 -3.53 -0.86 6.22
C CYS A 232 -3.26 -0.56 7.70
N GLY A 233 -4.26 -0.70 8.58
CA GLY A 233 -4.11 -0.49 10.03
C GLY A 233 -3.26 -1.56 10.74
N THR A 234 -3.06 -2.73 10.12
CA THR A 234 -2.22 -3.79 10.68
C THR A 234 -0.71 -3.49 10.51
N VAL A 235 -0.35 -2.60 9.59
CA VAL A 235 1.04 -2.24 9.27
C VAL A 235 1.54 -1.05 10.10
N LEU A 236 0.66 -0.30 10.72
CA LEU A 236 0.99 0.86 11.56
C LEU A 236 1.12 0.45 13.03
#